data_a2baaee43b3d2b8c857815cd3579e99a
#
_entry.id   a2baaee43b3d2b8c857815cd3579e99a
#
_cell.length_a   1.000
_cell.length_b   1.000
_cell.length_c   1.000
_cell.angle_alpha   90.00
_cell.angle_beta   90.00
_cell.angle_gamma   90.00
#
_symmetry.space_group_name_H-M   'P 1'
#
loop_
_entity.id
_entity.type
_entity.pdbx_description
1 polymer ?
#
loop_
_entity_poly.entity_id
_entity_poly.type
_entity_poly.pdbx_seq_one_letter_code
_entity_poly.pdbx_strand_id
1 'polypeptide(L)'
;MKHIHAVLAHKDFEFPKQYYFNYEPVYAFSQKDIKTNLTLKIYNSEYDDRLFGELGLWKYLYEHEQYDWYTLHHYRRFFEEYYEHVSLPQPLQFNCNLLQQLAVMHSPKICEWLQQVLDPADFQFLATTNRMYPYNIMSIPRELLKAWLNFVEPIINKLIEVIGITDYEKMTEFVTNDKSFTDNKLNGQEITGKDCRPEYQCRIYAFILERLTTLFFAKLQGVQTWHCEVHLLEQNQKI
;
A
#
# COMPACT_ATOMS: atom_id res chain seq x y z
N MET A 1 -22.01 -7.13 -14.24
CA MET A 1 -20.95 -7.12 -13.21
C MET A 1 -21.06 -5.78 -12.46
N LYS A 2 -21.14 -5.82 -11.13
CA LYS A 2 -21.15 -4.58 -10.31
C LYS A 2 -19.72 -4.23 -9.95
N HIS A 3 -19.31 -3.02 -10.25
CA HIS A 3 -17.95 -2.53 -10.00
C HIS A 3 -17.97 -1.27 -9.13
N ILE A 4 -16.96 -1.09 -8.28
CA ILE A 4 -16.76 0.12 -7.49
C ILE A 4 -15.35 0.66 -7.68
N HIS A 5 -15.25 1.97 -7.87
CA HIS A 5 -14.00 2.72 -7.76
C HIS A 5 -13.94 3.42 -6.41
N ALA A 6 -12.99 3.01 -5.58
CA ALA A 6 -12.74 3.59 -4.28
C ALA A 6 -11.48 4.46 -4.33
N VAL A 7 -11.54 5.66 -3.76
CA VAL A 7 -10.39 6.57 -3.63
C VAL A 7 -10.08 6.72 -2.15
N LEU A 8 -8.98 6.15 -1.69
CA LEU A 8 -8.51 6.34 -0.32
C LEU A 8 -7.96 7.75 -0.15
N ALA A 9 -8.45 8.46 0.86
CA ALA A 9 -7.97 9.79 1.21
C ALA A 9 -7.91 10.00 2.72
N HIS A 10 -6.89 10.69 3.18
CA HIS A 10 -6.70 11.08 4.58
C HIS A 10 -6.58 12.60 4.77
N LYS A 11 -6.82 13.37 3.70
CA LYS A 11 -6.87 14.84 3.70
C LYS A 11 -7.77 15.33 2.57
N ASP A 12 -8.14 16.60 2.62
CA ASP A 12 -8.91 17.27 1.59
C ASP A 12 -8.26 17.11 0.20
N PHE A 13 -9.08 16.82 -0.80
CA PHE A 13 -8.64 16.67 -2.19
C PHE A 13 -9.78 16.89 -3.17
N GLU A 14 -9.44 17.22 -4.41
CA GLU A 14 -10.36 17.16 -5.54
C GLU A 14 -9.93 16.07 -6.52
N PHE A 15 -10.86 15.21 -6.87
CA PHE A 15 -10.63 14.18 -7.87
C PHE A 15 -10.81 14.80 -9.27
N PRO A 16 -9.86 14.64 -10.19
CA PRO A 16 -9.94 15.26 -11.51
C PRO A 16 -11.10 14.69 -12.32
N LYS A 17 -11.97 15.58 -12.81
CA LYS A 17 -13.21 15.20 -13.54
C LYS A 17 -12.96 14.33 -14.78
N GLN A 18 -11.83 14.51 -15.45
CA GLN A 18 -11.44 13.72 -16.63
C GLN A 18 -11.27 12.23 -16.36
N TYR A 19 -11.11 11.85 -15.11
CA TYR A 19 -10.99 10.44 -14.68
C TYR A 19 -12.26 9.91 -14.04
N TYR A 20 -13.39 10.62 -14.14
CA TYR A 20 -14.69 10.05 -13.83
C TYR A 20 -15.00 8.96 -14.87
N PHE A 21 -15.03 7.74 -14.41
CA PHE A 21 -15.39 6.60 -15.22
C PHE A 21 -16.90 6.67 -15.54
N ASN A 22 -17.25 6.68 -16.82
CA ASN A 22 -18.57 7.11 -17.32
C ASN A 22 -19.76 6.29 -16.84
N TYR A 23 -19.56 5.13 -16.19
CA TYR A 23 -20.66 4.20 -15.89
C TYR A 23 -20.60 3.54 -14.51
N GLU A 24 -19.62 3.89 -13.68
CA GLU A 24 -19.37 3.20 -12.44
C GLU A 24 -19.26 4.19 -11.25
N PRO A 25 -19.79 3.82 -10.06
CA PRO A 25 -19.72 4.74 -8.95
C PRO A 25 -18.28 4.92 -8.47
N VAL A 26 -17.86 6.18 -8.36
CA VAL A 26 -16.59 6.58 -7.74
C VAL A 26 -16.89 7.22 -6.40
N TYR A 27 -16.30 6.68 -5.32
CA TYR A 27 -16.48 7.17 -3.96
C TYR A 27 -15.14 7.50 -3.32
N ALA A 28 -15.11 8.59 -2.54
CA ALA A 28 -14.02 8.83 -1.62
C ALA A 28 -14.26 8.04 -0.32
N PHE A 29 -13.21 7.42 0.20
CA PHE A 29 -13.21 6.72 1.48
C PHE A 29 -12.16 7.35 2.41
N SER A 30 -12.55 7.60 3.67
CA SER A 30 -11.66 8.17 4.68
C SER A 30 -12.06 7.68 6.07
N GLN A 31 -11.08 7.57 6.98
CA GLN A 31 -11.35 7.31 8.40
C GLN A 31 -11.78 8.58 9.17
N LYS A 32 -11.81 9.74 8.51
CA LYS A 32 -12.24 11.01 9.08
C LYS A 32 -12.98 11.87 8.06
N ASP A 33 -13.64 12.91 8.53
CA ASP A 33 -14.26 13.88 7.64
C ASP A 33 -13.21 14.69 6.86
N ILE A 34 -13.43 14.82 5.55
CA ILE A 34 -12.56 15.54 4.60
C ILE A 34 -13.42 16.23 3.54
N LYS A 35 -12.89 17.27 2.92
CA LYS A 35 -13.54 17.94 1.79
C LYS A 35 -13.10 17.30 0.48
N THR A 36 -14.07 16.93 -0.34
CA THR A 36 -13.85 16.35 -1.67
C THR A 36 -15.04 16.63 -2.59
N ASN A 37 -14.81 16.59 -3.90
CA ASN A 37 -15.88 16.64 -4.91
C ASN A 37 -16.53 15.28 -5.20
N LEU A 38 -16.07 14.20 -4.56
CA LEU A 38 -16.68 12.89 -4.61
C LEU A 38 -17.69 12.70 -3.45
N THR A 39 -18.58 11.72 -3.60
CA THR A 39 -19.38 11.27 -2.45
C THR A 39 -18.47 10.62 -1.43
N LEU A 40 -18.38 11.22 -0.24
CA LEU A 40 -17.55 10.72 0.85
C LEU A 40 -18.27 9.61 1.62
N LYS A 41 -17.59 8.50 1.82
CA LYS A 41 -17.95 7.42 2.75
C LYS A 41 -16.93 7.40 3.89
N ILE A 42 -17.37 7.67 5.12
CA ILE A 42 -16.52 7.51 6.30
C ILE A 42 -16.55 6.05 6.70
N TYR A 43 -15.41 5.44 6.91
CA TYR A 43 -15.29 4.05 7.31
C TYR A 43 -14.45 3.90 8.58
N ASN A 44 -14.72 2.83 9.31
CA ASN A 44 -13.94 2.43 10.48
C ASN A 44 -13.15 1.17 10.16
N SER A 45 -11.92 1.13 10.61
CA SER A 45 -11.05 -0.05 10.50
C SER A 45 -10.18 -0.15 11.75
N GLU A 46 -9.81 -1.35 12.11
CA GLU A 46 -8.77 -1.62 13.12
C GLU A 46 -7.36 -1.21 12.64
N TYR A 47 -7.20 -1.03 11.33
CA TYR A 47 -5.96 -0.60 10.70
C TYR A 47 -6.00 0.92 10.47
N ASP A 48 -5.12 1.67 11.14
CA ASP A 48 -4.94 3.11 10.90
C ASP A 48 -4.26 3.32 9.53
N ASP A 49 -4.93 4.04 8.62
CA ASP A 49 -4.41 4.29 7.26
C ASP A 49 -3.02 4.95 7.25
N ARG A 50 -2.68 5.69 8.32
CA ARG A 50 -1.36 6.32 8.44
C ARG A 50 -0.23 5.30 8.61
N LEU A 51 -0.52 4.13 9.21
CA LEU A 51 0.44 3.05 9.46
C LEU A 51 0.35 1.93 8.43
N PHE A 52 -0.89 1.51 8.13
CA PHE A 52 -1.17 0.30 7.35
C PHE A 52 -1.48 0.59 5.89
N GLY A 53 -1.52 1.89 5.51
CA GLY A 53 -1.86 2.29 4.15
C GLY A 53 -3.24 1.81 3.73
N GLU A 54 -3.32 1.18 2.60
CA GLU A 54 -4.57 0.80 1.95
C GLU A 54 -5.25 -0.45 2.54
N LEU A 55 -4.61 -1.17 3.48
CA LEU A 55 -5.12 -2.45 4.01
C LEU A 55 -6.49 -2.30 4.67
N GLY A 56 -6.66 -1.25 5.50
CA GLY A 56 -7.91 -0.98 6.21
C GLY A 56 -9.08 -0.80 5.26
N LEU A 57 -8.88 -0.06 4.17
CA LEU A 57 -9.92 0.15 3.17
C LEU A 57 -10.21 -1.11 2.35
N TRP A 58 -9.20 -1.87 1.95
CA TRP A 58 -9.39 -3.13 1.23
C TRP A 58 -10.24 -4.13 2.02
N LYS A 59 -9.97 -4.26 3.33
CA LYS A 59 -10.77 -5.09 4.23
C LYS A 59 -12.21 -4.59 4.34
N TYR A 60 -12.38 -3.29 4.59
CA TYR A 60 -13.69 -2.67 4.68
C TYR A 60 -14.52 -2.89 3.38
N LEU A 61 -13.92 -2.67 2.22
CA LEU A 61 -14.60 -2.89 0.93
C LEU A 61 -15.05 -4.34 0.77
N TYR A 62 -14.21 -5.30 1.14
CA TYR A 62 -14.58 -6.71 1.06
C TYR A 62 -15.74 -7.08 2.00
N GLU A 63 -15.73 -6.58 3.23
CA GLU A 63 -16.71 -6.93 4.27
C GLU A 63 -18.04 -6.21 4.13
N HIS A 64 -18.04 -4.95 3.70
CA HIS A 64 -19.21 -4.07 3.75
C HIS A 64 -19.78 -3.69 2.39
N GLU A 65 -19.02 -3.79 1.31
CA GLU A 65 -19.44 -3.40 -0.03
C GLU A 65 -19.66 -4.64 -0.92
N GLN A 66 -20.87 -4.75 -1.50
CA GLN A 66 -21.31 -5.93 -2.27
C GLN A 66 -21.12 -5.71 -3.78
N TYR A 67 -19.85 -5.73 -4.24
CA TYR A 67 -19.47 -5.61 -5.64
C TYR A 67 -18.78 -6.88 -6.14
N ASP A 68 -18.81 -7.09 -7.46
CA ASP A 68 -18.10 -8.20 -8.11
C ASP A 68 -16.63 -7.85 -8.37
N TRP A 69 -16.37 -6.53 -8.54
CA TRP A 69 -15.07 -5.97 -8.88
C TRP A 69 -14.77 -4.70 -8.08
N TYR A 70 -13.52 -4.56 -7.66
CA TYR A 70 -13.05 -3.43 -6.86
C TYR A 70 -11.82 -2.81 -7.50
N THR A 71 -11.83 -1.50 -7.67
CA THR A 71 -10.65 -0.71 -8.01
C THR A 71 -10.37 0.27 -6.90
N LEU A 72 -9.17 0.21 -6.33
CA LEU A 72 -8.70 1.16 -5.34
C LEU A 72 -7.70 2.12 -5.97
N HIS A 73 -7.95 3.39 -5.75
CA HIS A 73 -7.05 4.51 -6.03
C HIS A 73 -6.63 5.17 -4.72
N HIS A 74 -5.57 5.93 -4.77
CA HIS A 74 -5.20 6.84 -3.70
C HIS A 74 -5.49 8.28 -4.17
N TYR A 75 -5.85 9.20 -3.27
CA TYR A 75 -6.21 10.58 -3.63
C TYR A 75 -5.16 11.34 -4.48
N ARG A 76 -3.92 10.86 -4.54
CA ARG A 76 -2.83 11.40 -5.36
C ARG A 76 -2.34 10.46 -6.46
N ARG A 77 -2.88 9.26 -6.53
CA ARG A 77 -2.43 8.21 -7.46
C ARG A 77 -3.62 7.42 -7.95
N PHE A 78 -3.81 7.37 -9.23
CA PHE A 78 -4.90 6.61 -9.84
C PHE A 78 -4.47 6.05 -11.19
N PHE A 79 -5.13 4.97 -11.60
CA PHE A 79 -4.92 4.41 -12.92
C PHE A 79 -5.45 5.38 -13.97
N GLU A 80 -4.65 5.64 -15.02
CA GLU A 80 -5.07 6.48 -16.15
C GLU A 80 -6.10 5.78 -17.00
N GLU A 81 -5.94 4.49 -17.19
CA GLU A 81 -6.85 3.65 -17.97
C GLU A 81 -7.40 2.54 -17.08
N TYR A 82 -8.65 2.20 -17.31
CA TYR A 82 -9.37 1.16 -16.60
C TYR A 82 -9.75 0.05 -17.58
N TYR A 83 -9.48 -1.17 -17.19
CA TYR A 83 -9.86 -2.37 -17.92
C TYR A 83 -10.58 -3.36 -17.00
N GLU A 84 -11.50 -4.17 -17.55
CA GLU A 84 -12.14 -5.28 -16.84
C GLU A 84 -11.18 -6.47 -16.65
N HIS A 85 -9.93 -6.17 -16.28
CA HIS A 85 -8.86 -7.14 -16.04
C HIS A 85 -8.17 -6.85 -14.72
N VAL A 86 -7.54 -7.88 -14.14
CA VAL A 86 -6.69 -7.71 -12.97
C VAL A 86 -5.58 -6.72 -13.32
N SER A 87 -5.68 -5.50 -12.77
CA SER A 87 -4.76 -4.41 -13.08
C SER A 87 -3.93 -4.05 -11.85
N LEU A 88 -2.63 -3.91 -12.07
CA LEU A 88 -1.63 -3.52 -11.07
C LEU A 88 -0.87 -2.31 -11.59
N PRO A 89 -0.27 -1.50 -10.70
CA PRO A 89 0.68 -0.48 -11.13
C PRO A 89 1.84 -1.08 -11.92
N GLN A 90 2.44 -0.29 -12.82
CA GLN A 90 3.72 -0.65 -13.41
C GLN A 90 4.73 -0.99 -12.28
N PRO A 91 5.40 -2.15 -12.34
CA PRO A 91 6.32 -2.52 -11.27
C PRO A 91 7.54 -1.60 -11.28
N LEU A 92 7.91 -1.11 -10.10
CA LEU A 92 9.20 -0.46 -9.90
C LEU A 92 10.30 -1.50 -9.98
N GLN A 93 11.39 -1.17 -10.66
CA GLN A 93 12.58 -2.01 -10.74
C GLN A 93 13.74 -1.34 -10.01
N PHE A 94 14.35 -2.07 -9.09
CA PHE A 94 15.46 -1.59 -8.27
C PHE A 94 16.80 -2.21 -8.73
N ASN A 95 17.91 -1.56 -8.40
CA ASN A 95 19.26 -2.08 -8.61
C ASN A 95 19.69 -3.08 -7.52
N CYS A 96 18.81 -3.37 -6.57
CA CYS A 96 19.02 -4.30 -5.47
C CYS A 96 17.74 -5.11 -5.24
N ASN A 97 17.81 -6.18 -4.44
CA ASN A 97 16.61 -6.93 -4.07
C ASN A 97 15.72 -6.17 -3.09
N LEU A 98 14.47 -6.64 -2.87
CA LEU A 98 13.49 -5.92 -2.07
C LEU A 98 13.86 -5.83 -0.59
N LEU A 99 14.56 -6.82 -0.02
CA LEU A 99 15.04 -6.74 1.36
C LEU A 99 16.16 -5.70 1.50
N GLN A 100 17.09 -5.67 0.56
CA GLN A 100 18.12 -4.62 0.54
C GLN A 100 17.51 -3.23 0.38
N GLN A 101 16.50 -3.10 -0.48
CA GLN A 101 15.80 -1.84 -0.66
C GLN A 101 15.10 -1.39 0.63
N LEU A 102 14.42 -2.30 1.34
CA LEU A 102 13.80 -2.00 2.64
C LEU A 102 14.85 -1.60 3.69
N ALA A 103 15.95 -2.35 3.79
CA ALA A 103 17.01 -2.08 4.75
C ALA A 103 17.65 -0.70 4.55
N VAL A 104 17.89 -0.33 3.27
CA VAL A 104 18.54 0.94 2.91
C VAL A 104 17.58 2.12 3.06
N MET A 105 16.38 2.02 2.49
CA MET A 105 15.44 3.15 2.44
C MET A 105 14.65 3.34 3.75
N HIS A 106 14.58 2.33 4.59
CA HIS A 106 13.85 2.38 5.85
C HIS A 106 14.74 1.93 7.01
N SER A 107 14.79 0.62 7.32
CA SER A 107 15.63 0.09 8.39
C SER A 107 15.91 -1.41 8.19
N PRO A 108 17.12 -1.89 8.52
CA PRO A 108 17.43 -3.33 8.58
C PRO A 108 16.49 -4.12 9.51
N LYS A 109 15.97 -3.49 10.56
CA LYS A 109 15.01 -4.12 11.49
C LYS A 109 13.77 -4.66 10.79
N ILE A 110 13.31 -4.01 9.71
CA ILE A 110 12.16 -4.51 8.95
C ILE A 110 12.47 -5.90 8.35
N CYS A 111 13.69 -6.10 7.86
CA CYS A 111 14.11 -7.41 7.35
C CYS A 111 14.17 -8.47 8.44
N GLU A 112 14.63 -8.10 9.65
CA GLU A 112 14.66 -8.99 10.82
C GLU A 112 13.25 -9.42 11.24
N TRP A 113 12.27 -8.51 11.24
CA TRP A 113 10.87 -8.83 11.51
C TRP A 113 10.25 -9.69 10.42
N LEU A 114 10.49 -9.40 9.15
CA LEU A 114 10.02 -10.21 8.03
C LEU A 114 10.58 -11.64 8.09
N GLN A 115 11.84 -11.81 8.49
CA GLN A 115 12.45 -13.13 8.65
C GLN A 115 11.78 -13.97 9.75
N GLN A 116 11.20 -13.33 10.78
CA GLN A 116 10.50 -14.01 11.87
C GLN A 116 9.08 -14.46 11.48
N VAL A 117 8.43 -13.76 10.54
CA VAL A 117 7.00 -13.97 10.25
C VAL A 117 6.73 -14.66 8.92
N LEU A 118 7.63 -14.54 7.95
CA LEU A 118 7.52 -15.20 6.64
C LEU A 118 8.06 -16.63 6.69
N ASP A 119 7.49 -17.51 5.87
CA ASP A 119 8.16 -18.77 5.62
C ASP A 119 9.48 -18.55 4.84
N PRO A 120 10.44 -19.51 4.94
CA PRO A 120 11.75 -19.33 4.32
C PRO A 120 11.72 -19.11 2.80
N ALA A 121 10.76 -19.71 2.09
CA ALA A 121 10.65 -19.56 0.63
C ALA A 121 10.16 -18.16 0.25
N ASP A 122 9.21 -17.61 1.01
CA ASP A 122 8.68 -16.26 0.82
C ASP A 122 9.74 -15.19 1.15
N PHE A 123 10.48 -15.39 2.23
CA PHE A 123 11.61 -14.52 2.56
C PHE A 123 12.70 -14.58 1.48
N GLN A 124 13.04 -15.78 0.99
CA GLN A 124 14.00 -15.95 -0.10
C GLN A 124 13.54 -15.30 -1.40
N PHE A 125 12.24 -15.34 -1.73
CA PHE A 125 11.72 -14.63 -2.88
C PHE A 125 12.01 -13.12 -2.78
N LEU A 126 11.74 -12.48 -1.64
CA LEU A 126 12.04 -11.06 -1.42
C LEU A 126 13.54 -10.75 -1.45
N ALA A 127 14.38 -11.72 -1.06
CA ALA A 127 15.85 -11.63 -1.12
C ALA A 127 16.42 -11.77 -2.53
N THR A 128 15.63 -12.18 -3.51
CA THR A 128 16.10 -12.41 -4.90
C THR A 128 15.41 -11.52 -5.92
N THR A 129 14.17 -11.09 -5.68
CA THR A 129 13.44 -10.22 -6.60
C THR A 129 13.84 -8.76 -6.45
N ASN A 130 13.88 -8.03 -7.57
CA ASN A 130 14.16 -6.59 -7.62
C ASN A 130 12.99 -5.78 -8.21
N ARG A 131 11.81 -6.40 -8.36
CA ARG A 131 10.60 -5.77 -8.86
C ARG A 131 9.55 -5.70 -7.77
N MET A 132 8.80 -4.61 -7.71
CA MET A 132 7.76 -4.38 -6.71
C MET A 132 6.56 -3.67 -7.34
N TYR A 133 5.35 -4.13 -7.02
CA TYR A 133 4.12 -3.37 -7.29
C TYR A 133 3.94 -2.32 -6.20
N PRO A 134 4.06 -1.02 -6.55
CA PRO A 134 3.98 0.05 -5.56
C PRO A 134 2.53 0.40 -5.18
N TYR A 135 2.38 1.10 -4.06
CA TYR A 135 1.19 1.85 -3.65
C TYR A 135 0.00 1.03 -3.17
N ASN A 136 -0.01 -0.31 -3.26
CA ASN A 136 -1.14 -1.19 -2.91
C ASN A 136 -2.48 -0.82 -3.58
N ILE A 137 -2.43 -0.10 -4.71
CA ILE A 137 -3.59 0.17 -5.56
C ILE A 137 -3.73 -0.95 -6.57
N MET A 138 -4.96 -1.43 -6.75
CA MET A 138 -5.25 -2.58 -7.62
C MET A 138 -6.64 -2.44 -8.21
N SER A 139 -6.87 -3.14 -9.33
CA SER A 139 -8.21 -3.41 -9.86
C SER A 139 -8.39 -4.91 -9.95
N ILE A 140 -9.23 -5.49 -9.10
CA ILE A 140 -9.32 -6.94 -8.90
C ILE A 140 -10.76 -7.41 -8.63
N PRO A 141 -11.12 -8.65 -9.03
CA PRO A 141 -12.40 -9.25 -8.70
C PRO A 141 -12.46 -9.60 -7.20
N ARG A 142 -13.69 -9.70 -6.69
CA ARG A 142 -13.97 -10.00 -5.28
C ARG A 142 -13.26 -11.25 -4.76
N GLU A 143 -13.21 -12.31 -5.56
CA GLU A 143 -12.59 -13.57 -5.15
C GLU A 143 -11.05 -13.41 -5.01
N LEU A 144 -10.44 -12.61 -5.87
CA LEU A 144 -9.00 -12.32 -5.76
C LEU A 144 -8.70 -11.40 -4.58
N LEU A 145 -9.58 -10.43 -4.29
CA LEU A 145 -9.48 -9.60 -3.08
C LEU A 145 -9.55 -10.47 -1.82
N LYS A 146 -10.48 -11.42 -1.77
CA LYS A 146 -10.57 -12.39 -0.67
C LYS A 146 -9.28 -13.19 -0.50
N ALA A 147 -8.75 -13.72 -1.61
CA ALA A 147 -7.52 -14.49 -1.58
C ALA A 147 -6.31 -13.64 -1.11
N TRP A 148 -6.23 -12.39 -1.56
CA TRP A 148 -5.19 -11.45 -1.15
C TRP A 148 -5.30 -11.11 0.35
N LEU A 149 -6.48 -10.81 0.86
CA LEU A 149 -6.70 -10.56 2.30
C LEU A 149 -6.32 -11.79 3.14
N ASN A 150 -6.77 -12.98 2.73
CA ASN A 150 -6.41 -14.23 3.42
C ASN A 150 -4.90 -14.51 3.43
N PHE A 151 -4.16 -13.96 2.46
CA PHE A 151 -2.71 -14.07 2.43
C PHE A 151 -2.02 -12.99 3.29
N VAL A 152 -2.42 -11.73 3.18
CA VAL A 152 -1.69 -10.63 3.82
C VAL A 152 -2.03 -10.45 5.31
N GLU A 153 -3.31 -10.60 5.71
CA GLU A 153 -3.74 -10.33 7.09
C GLU A 153 -3.05 -11.23 8.12
N PRO A 154 -2.90 -12.56 7.93
CA PRO A 154 -2.19 -13.39 8.89
C PRO A 154 -0.72 -12.99 9.08
N ILE A 155 -0.07 -12.50 8.03
CA ILE A 155 1.33 -12.04 8.09
C ILE A 155 1.39 -10.70 8.82
N ILE A 156 0.50 -9.77 8.51
CA ILE A 156 0.43 -8.46 9.19
C ILE A 156 0.12 -8.64 10.68
N ASN A 157 -0.79 -9.56 11.04
CA ASN A 157 -1.10 -9.84 12.46
C ASN A 157 0.13 -10.39 13.21
N LYS A 158 0.89 -11.29 12.61
CA LYS A 158 2.17 -11.74 13.19
C LYS A 158 3.19 -10.60 13.32
N LEU A 159 3.25 -9.70 12.35
CA LEU A 159 4.11 -8.51 12.43
C LEU A 159 3.68 -7.59 13.56
N ILE A 160 2.37 -7.40 13.77
CA ILE A 160 1.84 -6.64 14.91
C ILE A 160 2.28 -7.28 16.23
N GLU A 161 2.23 -8.61 16.36
CA GLU A 161 2.71 -9.32 17.54
C GLU A 161 4.21 -9.11 17.76
N VAL A 162 5.03 -9.18 16.70
CA VAL A 162 6.50 -9.02 16.78
C VAL A 162 6.91 -7.58 17.08
N ILE A 163 6.26 -6.59 16.45
CA ILE A 163 6.58 -5.17 16.60
C ILE A 163 5.95 -4.59 17.87
N GLY A 164 4.73 -5.03 18.21
CA GLY A 164 4.02 -4.63 19.42
C GLY A 164 3.43 -3.21 19.38
N ILE A 165 3.41 -2.54 18.22
CA ILE A 165 2.97 -1.15 18.08
C ILE A 165 1.96 -1.03 16.95
N THR A 166 0.72 -0.60 17.27
CA THR A 166 -0.34 -0.31 16.30
C THR A 166 -0.86 1.13 16.38
N ASP A 167 -0.35 1.90 17.32
CA ASP A 167 -0.69 3.30 17.52
C ASP A 167 0.27 4.20 16.75
N TYR A 168 -0.26 5.19 16.03
CA TYR A 168 0.53 6.06 15.16
C TYR A 168 1.55 6.91 15.92
N GLU A 169 1.14 7.48 17.04
CA GLU A 169 1.97 8.34 17.86
C GLU A 169 3.13 7.55 18.47
N LYS A 170 2.83 6.35 19.00
CA LYS A 170 3.86 5.43 19.54
C LYS A 170 4.82 4.93 18.45
N MET A 171 4.31 4.62 17.25
CA MET A 171 5.16 4.20 16.14
C MET A 171 6.06 5.35 15.69
N THR A 172 5.54 6.58 15.64
CA THR A 172 6.32 7.75 15.30
C THR A 172 7.42 8.02 16.36
N GLU A 173 7.11 7.88 17.63
CA GLU A 173 8.08 7.96 18.72
C GLU A 173 9.15 6.86 18.61
N PHE A 174 8.74 5.63 18.35
CA PHE A 174 9.65 4.49 18.17
C PHE A 174 10.65 4.76 17.04
N VAL A 175 10.20 5.14 15.84
CA VAL A 175 11.11 5.40 14.71
C VAL A 175 11.97 6.65 14.91
N THR A 176 11.50 7.64 15.67
CA THR A 176 12.28 8.81 16.03
C THR A 176 13.47 8.45 16.91
N ASN A 177 13.25 7.55 17.86
CA ASN A 177 14.26 7.11 18.81
C ASN A 177 15.25 6.11 18.20
N ASP A 178 14.86 5.42 17.14
CA ASP A 178 15.72 4.45 16.45
C ASP A 178 16.35 5.06 15.20
N LYS A 179 17.64 5.39 15.31
CA LYS A 179 18.42 6.02 14.25
C LYS A 179 18.50 5.21 12.95
N SER A 180 18.25 3.91 12.98
CA SER A 180 18.24 3.09 11.76
C SER A 180 17.13 3.51 10.77
N PHE A 181 16.04 4.12 11.27
CA PHE A 181 14.97 4.68 10.44
C PHE A 181 15.24 6.10 9.96
N THR A 182 15.79 6.94 10.83
CA THR A 182 15.90 8.40 10.61
C THR A 182 17.28 8.88 10.18
N ASP A 183 18.33 8.05 10.30
CA ASP A 183 19.65 8.37 9.77
C ASP A 183 19.69 8.12 8.25
N ASN A 184 20.26 9.08 7.52
CA ASN A 184 20.52 8.96 6.07
C ASN A 184 21.86 8.32 5.73
N LYS A 185 22.55 7.72 6.72
CA LYS A 185 23.86 7.08 6.52
C LYS A 185 23.79 5.56 6.73
N LEU A 186 24.41 4.82 5.85
CA LEU A 186 24.69 3.41 6.01
C LEU A 186 26.20 3.19 5.86
N ASN A 187 26.82 2.59 6.89
CA ASN A 187 28.28 2.35 6.92
C ASN A 187 29.11 3.63 6.63
N GLY A 188 28.63 4.79 7.09
CA GLY A 188 29.30 6.08 6.92
C GLY A 188 29.04 6.77 5.56
N GLN A 189 28.35 6.11 4.63
CA GLN A 189 27.98 6.67 3.33
C GLN A 189 26.54 7.20 3.35
N GLU A 190 26.33 8.37 2.74
CA GLU A 190 25.01 8.97 2.64
C GLU A 190 24.11 8.19 1.68
N ILE A 191 22.86 7.92 2.12
CA ILE A 191 21.83 7.26 1.33
C ILE A 191 21.03 8.33 0.60
N THR A 192 21.21 8.39 -0.71
CA THR A 192 20.46 9.34 -1.54
C THR A 192 18.99 8.90 -1.66
N GLY A 193 18.07 9.83 -1.43
CA GLY A 193 16.63 9.62 -1.63
C GLY A 193 15.90 8.97 -0.46
N LYS A 194 16.58 8.63 0.65
CA LYS A 194 15.89 8.17 1.86
C LYS A 194 15.13 9.34 2.50
N ASP A 195 13.83 9.16 2.70
CA ASP A 195 13.01 10.09 3.48
C ASP A 195 13.16 9.78 4.99
N CYS A 196 13.92 10.58 5.69
CA CYS A 196 14.26 10.37 7.10
C CYS A 196 13.22 10.94 8.07
N ARG A 197 12.11 11.50 7.57
CA ARG A 197 11.05 12.05 8.44
C ARG A 197 10.36 10.93 9.21
N PRO A 198 10.19 11.05 10.53
CA PRO A 198 9.51 10.04 11.33
C PRO A 198 8.07 9.73 10.84
N GLU A 199 7.33 10.75 10.39
CA GLU A 199 5.96 10.62 9.88
C GLU A 199 5.90 9.82 8.56
N TYR A 200 7.00 9.73 7.84
CA TYR A 200 7.13 8.84 6.69
C TYR A 200 7.57 7.45 7.12
N GLN A 201 8.60 7.37 7.95
CA GLN A 201 9.20 6.10 8.37
C GLN A 201 8.29 5.25 9.28
N CYS A 202 7.36 5.86 10.03
CA CYS A 202 6.40 5.13 10.86
C CYS A 202 5.43 4.23 10.05
N ARG A 203 5.35 4.39 8.73
CA ARG A 203 4.48 3.61 7.82
C ARG A 203 5.02 2.21 7.52
N ILE A 204 5.63 1.57 8.49
CA ILE A 204 6.32 0.26 8.36
C ILE A 204 5.42 -0.80 7.75
N TYR A 205 4.19 -0.94 8.26
CA TYR A 205 3.24 -1.93 7.76
C TYR A 205 2.84 -1.68 6.30
N ALA A 206 2.65 -0.41 5.90
CA ALA A 206 2.34 -0.06 4.52
C ALA A 206 3.49 -0.41 3.57
N PHE A 207 4.74 -0.18 3.98
CA PHE A 207 5.91 -0.57 3.18
C PHE A 207 6.04 -2.08 3.03
N ILE A 208 5.76 -2.82 4.11
CA ILE A 208 5.74 -4.29 4.06
C ILE A 208 4.60 -4.78 3.17
N LEU A 209 3.41 -4.17 3.26
CA LEU A 209 2.24 -4.55 2.47
C LEU A 209 2.52 -4.51 0.95
N GLU A 210 3.25 -3.52 0.44
CA GLU A 210 3.68 -3.47 -0.97
C GLU A 210 4.50 -4.71 -1.37
N ARG A 211 5.38 -5.20 -0.48
CA ARG A 211 6.19 -6.41 -0.71
C ARG A 211 5.36 -7.67 -0.64
N LEU A 212 4.41 -7.73 0.29
CA LEU A 212 3.46 -8.84 0.40
C LEU A 212 2.52 -8.90 -0.80
N THR A 213 2.06 -7.75 -1.29
CA THR A 213 1.27 -7.67 -2.53
C THR A 213 2.07 -8.19 -3.71
N THR A 214 3.34 -7.80 -3.83
CA THR A 214 4.24 -8.29 -4.88
C THR A 214 4.44 -9.81 -4.77
N LEU A 215 4.69 -10.32 -3.58
CA LEU A 215 4.85 -11.75 -3.30
C LEU A 215 3.57 -12.53 -3.64
N PHE A 216 2.39 -12.03 -3.25
CA PHE A 216 1.11 -12.64 -3.56
C PHE A 216 0.93 -12.81 -5.07
N PHE A 217 1.09 -11.75 -5.85
CA PHE A 217 0.91 -11.81 -7.30
C PHE A 217 1.97 -12.67 -8.00
N ALA A 218 3.18 -12.74 -7.46
CA ALA A 218 4.22 -13.64 -7.98
C ALA A 218 3.90 -15.13 -7.75
N LYS A 219 3.13 -15.47 -6.71
CA LYS A 219 2.69 -16.84 -6.40
C LYS A 219 1.45 -17.27 -7.19
N LEU A 220 0.71 -16.33 -7.77
CA LEU A 220 -0.48 -16.66 -8.53
C LEU A 220 -0.14 -17.31 -9.87
N GLN A 221 -0.71 -18.51 -10.08
CA GLN A 221 -0.62 -19.20 -11.36
C GLN A 221 -1.89 -19.00 -12.18
N GLY A 222 -1.74 -18.73 -13.47
CA GLY A 222 -2.86 -18.65 -14.40
C GLY A 222 -3.69 -17.36 -14.35
N VAL A 223 -3.31 -16.39 -13.51
CA VAL A 223 -3.95 -15.07 -13.49
C VAL A 223 -3.16 -14.14 -14.40
N GLN A 224 -3.80 -13.68 -15.48
CA GLN A 224 -3.24 -12.66 -16.33
C GLN A 224 -3.39 -11.31 -15.65
N THR A 225 -2.27 -10.62 -15.39
CA THR A 225 -2.21 -9.28 -14.83
C THR A 225 -1.85 -8.26 -15.90
N TRP A 226 -2.52 -7.12 -15.88
CA TRP A 226 -2.18 -5.96 -16.71
C TRP A 226 -1.45 -4.93 -15.86
N HIS A 227 -0.40 -4.34 -16.42
CA HIS A 227 0.36 -3.30 -15.75
C HIS A 227 -0.08 -1.94 -16.30
N CYS A 228 -0.70 -1.13 -15.45
CA CYS A 228 -1.23 0.16 -15.81
C CYS A 228 -0.32 1.29 -15.34
N GLU A 229 -0.25 2.35 -16.14
CA GLU A 229 0.36 3.59 -15.68
C GLU A 229 -0.46 4.21 -14.57
N VAL A 230 0.27 4.77 -13.59
CA VAL A 230 -0.33 5.45 -12.44
C VAL A 230 -0.04 6.94 -12.58
N HIS A 231 -1.08 7.71 -12.75
CA HIS A 231 -0.97 9.15 -12.72
C HIS A 231 -0.70 9.66 -11.30
N LEU A 232 0.28 10.53 -11.15
CA LEU A 232 0.64 11.16 -9.90
C LEU A 232 0.23 12.64 -9.93
N LEU A 233 -0.74 13.03 -9.09
CA LEU A 233 -1.06 14.44 -8.89
C LEU A 233 0.07 15.13 -8.13
N GLU A 234 0.72 16.09 -8.75
CA GLU A 234 1.70 16.95 -8.09
C GLU A 234 1.01 17.79 -7.00
N GLN A 235 1.66 17.91 -5.84
CA GLN A 235 1.10 18.64 -4.68
C GLN A 235 0.87 20.13 -4.91
N ASN A 236 1.32 20.68 -6.05
CA ASN A 236 1.28 22.11 -6.39
C ASN A 236 0.23 22.50 -7.42
N GLN A 237 -0.57 21.58 -7.93
CA GLN A 237 -1.77 21.98 -8.66
C GLN A 237 -2.79 22.49 -7.63
N LYS A 238 -2.65 23.77 -7.23
CA LYS A 238 -3.77 24.54 -6.69
C LYS A 238 -4.83 24.57 -7.79
N ILE A 239 -5.89 23.80 -7.55
CA ILE A 239 -7.13 23.89 -8.30
C ILE A 239 -7.86 25.13 -7.87
#